data_d4ff70b25c62093cde62c54fc19334e6
#
_entry.id   d4ff70b25c62093cde62c54fc19334e6
#
_cell.length_a   1.000
_cell.length_b   1.000
_cell.length_c   1.000
_cell.angle_alpha   90.00
_cell.angle_beta   90.00
_cell.angle_gamma   90.00
#
_symmetry.space_group_name_H-M   'P 1'
#
loop_
_entity.id
_entity.type
_entity.pdbx_description
1 polymer ?
#
loop_
_entity_poly.entity_id
_entity_poly.type
_entity_poly.pdbx_seq_one_letter_code
_entity_poly.pdbx_strand_id
1 'polypeptide(L)'
;LGDVYKRQTLNAYEDSYCHIVRWSRDSTHAQTQYLGAGISYTSMSIPTSWPTGTAYAQLETYTDDSYSSCVGTEVYSFTITVDPTSVVPTAGTLSVALVQPATIPASWGVYVKGYSTAKLTLSGSSPGSGSSYKNVLLSCGSQQKSSQSETTFTTDALMETGMLTCKAKITNAYGNAASATDKTITVYDYFSPIFASLAAYRCTSNGTPSDTGAYISVTASVTIASVNGKNSLVTLQAQYAPAGSDTWSTAQAVTNGSATVIGGSISGTSGYQVR
;
A
#
# COMPACT_ATOMS: atom_id res chain seq x y z
N LEU A 1 10.51 8.96 25.64
CA LEU A 1 11.57 8.32 26.42
C LEU A 1 11.27 8.61 27.89
N GLY A 2 10.69 7.59 28.57
CA GLY A 2 10.50 7.68 30.01
C GLY A 2 11.85 7.66 30.72
N ASP A 3 11.98 8.47 31.74
CA ASP A 3 13.17 8.47 32.60
C ASP A 3 13.33 7.10 33.23
N VAL A 4 14.41 6.40 32.90
CA VAL A 4 14.75 5.14 33.55
C VAL A 4 15.44 5.46 34.86
N TYR A 5 14.68 5.45 35.95
CA TYR A 5 15.24 5.58 37.30
C TYR A 5 15.67 4.20 37.82
N LYS A 6 16.94 3.99 38.02
CA LYS A 6 17.41 2.88 38.85
C LYS A 6 17.56 3.35 40.29
N ARG A 7 16.74 2.82 41.18
CA ARG A 7 16.92 2.99 42.64
C ARG A 7 17.94 1.99 43.09
N GLN A 8 19.03 2.47 43.68
CA GLN A 8 20.06 1.64 44.30
C GLN A 8 20.05 1.88 45.81
N THR A 9 19.98 0.81 46.58
CA THR A 9 20.15 0.88 48.03
C THR A 9 21.63 0.88 48.33
N LEU A 10 22.09 1.90 49.04
CA LEU A 10 23.43 1.98 49.57
C LEU A 10 23.41 1.31 50.93
N ASN A 11 24.25 0.29 51.14
CA ASN A 11 24.50 -0.21 52.48
C ASN A 11 25.48 0.77 53.12
N ALA A 12 24.94 1.76 53.85
CA ALA A 12 25.73 2.65 54.64
C ALA A 12 26.48 1.83 55.75
N TYR A 13 27.78 1.92 55.80
CA TYR A 13 28.59 1.20 56.77
C TYR A 13 28.39 1.76 58.17
N GLU A 14 28.15 3.07 58.24
CA GLU A 14 27.74 3.82 59.44
C GLU A 14 26.89 5.03 59.03
N ASP A 15 25.95 5.46 59.86
CA ASP A 15 25.04 6.60 59.61
C ASP A 15 25.80 7.94 59.45
N SER A 16 27.06 8.03 59.83
CA SER A 16 27.90 9.23 59.74
C SER A 16 28.64 9.36 58.40
N TYR A 17 28.66 8.33 57.59
CA TYR A 17 29.39 8.36 56.31
C TYR A 17 28.63 9.10 55.22
N CYS A 18 29.39 9.88 54.43
CA CYS A 18 28.90 10.56 53.24
C CYS A 18 29.31 9.77 52.00
N HIS A 19 28.55 9.94 50.93
CA HIS A 19 28.82 9.22 49.68
C HIS A 19 28.85 10.15 48.49
N ILE A 20 29.68 9.82 47.49
CA ILE A 20 29.57 10.36 46.12
C ILE A 20 29.20 9.21 45.20
N VAL A 21 28.17 9.39 44.42
CA VAL A 21 27.81 8.47 43.33
C VAL A 21 28.16 9.14 42.02
N ARG A 22 28.97 8.47 41.23
CA ARG A 22 29.35 8.91 39.88
C ARG A 22 28.92 7.87 38.89
N TRP A 23 28.48 8.28 37.69
CA TRP A 23 28.11 7.32 36.66
C TRP A 23 28.46 7.85 35.27
N SER A 24 28.65 6.92 34.32
CA SER A 24 28.96 7.21 32.93
C SER A 24 28.72 6.00 32.02
N ARG A 25 28.81 6.22 30.69
CA ARG A 25 28.86 5.12 29.72
C ARG A 25 30.18 4.41 29.61
N ASP A 26 31.22 5.03 30.09
CA ASP A 26 32.57 4.51 30.12
C ASP A 26 33.10 4.55 31.57
N SER A 27 34.35 4.24 31.77
CA SER A 27 35.00 4.25 33.11
C SER A 27 35.36 5.65 33.62
N THR A 28 34.94 6.74 32.91
CA THR A 28 35.29 8.11 33.36
C THR A 28 34.42 8.61 34.51
N HIS A 29 33.24 8.01 34.73
CA HIS A 29 32.30 8.37 35.79
C HIS A 29 31.95 9.88 35.79
N ALA A 30 31.64 10.43 34.62
CA ALA A 30 31.58 11.88 34.42
C ALA A 30 30.38 12.56 35.10
N GLN A 31 29.31 11.83 35.41
CA GLN A 31 28.15 12.36 36.15
C GLN A 31 28.40 12.18 37.64
N THR A 32 28.00 13.15 38.45
CA THR A 32 28.29 13.12 39.89
C THR A 32 27.09 13.58 40.71
N GLN A 33 26.83 12.89 41.81
CA GLN A 33 25.88 13.29 42.85
C GLN A 33 26.48 13.09 44.24
N TYR A 34 26.37 14.15 45.05
CA TYR A 34 26.84 14.15 46.46
C TYR A 34 25.67 13.75 47.34
N LEU A 35 25.94 12.86 48.31
CA LEU A 35 24.96 12.34 49.27
C LEU A 35 25.51 12.55 50.67
N GLY A 36 24.79 13.30 51.48
CA GLY A 36 25.14 13.55 52.88
C GLY A 36 25.01 12.32 53.78
N ALA A 37 25.43 12.47 55.05
CA ALA A 37 25.32 11.41 56.04
C ALA A 37 23.87 10.92 56.22
N GLY A 38 23.70 9.62 56.49
CA GLY A 38 22.41 9.00 56.67
C GLY A 38 21.58 8.74 55.42
N ILE A 39 22.12 9.04 54.23
CA ILE A 39 21.45 8.74 52.96
C ILE A 39 21.76 7.30 52.54
N SER A 40 20.75 6.44 52.60
CA SER A 40 20.84 5.01 52.26
C SER A 40 20.42 4.67 50.82
N TYR A 41 19.96 5.64 50.05
CA TYR A 41 19.59 5.42 48.64
C TYR A 41 19.69 6.71 47.82
N THR A 42 19.86 6.54 46.51
CA THR A 42 19.78 7.63 45.54
C THR A 42 19.15 7.17 44.23
N SER A 43 18.66 8.13 43.48
CA SER A 43 18.16 7.92 42.10
C SER A 43 19.14 8.57 41.13
N MET A 44 19.67 7.78 40.21
CA MET A 44 20.51 8.28 39.11
C MET A 44 19.66 8.61 37.90
N SER A 45 19.81 9.83 37.38
CA SER A 45 19.20 10.23 36.12
C SER A 45 20.08 9.78 34.97
N ILE A 46 19.55 8.92 34.11
CA ILE A 46 20.24 8.45 32.91
C ILE A 46 19.97 9.44 31.79
N PRO A 47 20.96 10.11 31.20
CA PRO A 47 20.75 11.01 30.08
C PRO A 47 20.05 10.30 28.89
N THR A 48 19.05 10.93 28.30
CA THR A 48 18.29 10.38 27.16
C THR A 48 19.16 10.19 25.91
N SER A 49 20.30 10.86 25.85
CA SER A 49 21.30 10.71 24.77
C SER A 49 22.15 9.43 24.89
N TRP A 50 22.10 8.75 26.04
CA TRP A 50 22.91 7.55 26.22
C TRP A 50 22.28 6.38 25.43
N PRO A 51 23.07 5.71 24.56
CA PRO A 51 22.61 4.51 23.86
C PRO A 51 22.43 3.36 24.85
N THR A 52 21.66 2.35 24.45
CA THR A 52 21.53 1.08 25.18
C THR A 52 22.88 0.38 25.31
N GLY A 53 23.02 -0.43 26.32
CA GLY A 53 24.23 -1.23 26.61
C GLY A 53 24.77 -0.99 28.00
N THR A 54 26.02 -1.42 28.27
CA THR A 54 26.64 -1.34 29.59
C THR A 54 26.94 0.12 29.97
N ALA A 55 26.64 0.47 31.21
CA ALA A 55 27.07 1.69 31.89
C ALA A 55 27.63 1.36 33.25
N TYR A 56 28.32 2.30 33.85
CA TYR A 56 29.04 2.10 35.08
C TYR A 56 28.59 3.13 36.11
N ALA A 57 28.53 2.70 37.39
CA ALA A 57 28.34 3.56 38.53
C ALA A 57 29.48 3.28 39.53
N GLN A 58 30.05 4.32 40.09
CA GLN A 58 31.05 4.28 41.14
C GLN A 58 30.48 4.88 42.42
N LEU A 59 30.56 4.17 43.50
CA LEU A 59 30.23 4.63 44.84
C LEU A 59 31.53 4.91 45.58
N GLU A 60 31.70 6.13 46.02
CA GLU A 60 32.81 6.54 46.91
C GLU A 60 32.21 6.85 48.29
N THR A 61 32.84 6.34 49.34
CA THR A 61 32.44 6.54 50.74
C THR A 61 33.45 7.39 51.47
N TYR A 62 32.98 8.39 52.20
CA TYR A 62 33.80 9.36 52.91
C TYR A 62 33.41 9.44 54.40
N THR A 63 34.38 9.70 55.27
CA THR A 63 34.15 9.86 56.72
C THR A 63 33.64 11.25 57.09
N ASP A 64 33.61 12.20 56.17
CA ASP A 64 33.28 13.59 56.41
C ASP A 64 32.45 14.18 55.27
N ASP A 65 31.72 15.23 55.58
CA ASP A 65 30.87 15.97 54.66
C ASP A 65 31.62 16.93 53.74
N SER A 66 32.92 17.08 53.94
CA SER A 66 33.82 17.81 53.02
C SER A 66 34.31 16.94 51.88
N TYR A 67 34.02 15.62 51.92
CA TYR A 67 34.42 14.61 50.94
C TYR A 67 35.93 14.57 50.72
N SER A 68 36.71 14.79 51.82
CA SER A 68 38.16 14.85 51.76
C SER A 68 38.87 13.52 52.12
N SER A 69 38.23 12.66 52.91
CA SER A 69 38.74 11.39 53.36
C SER A 69 37.97 10.20 52.84
N CYS A 70 38.33 9.74 51.64
CA CYS A 70 37.71 8.56 51.02
C CYS A 70 38.19 7.27 51.72
N VAL A 71 37.26 6.48 52.23
CA VAL A 71 37.52 5.21 52.92
C VAL A 71 37.23 3.98 52.06
N GLY A 72 36.56 4.15 50.95
CA GLY A 72 36.24 3.06 50.02
C GLY A 72 35.66 3.51 48.72
N THR A 73 35.93 2.73 47.68
CA THR A 73 35.39 2.94 46.32
C THR A 73 34.95 1.60 45.76
N GLU A 74 33.73 1.54 45.30
CA GLU A 74 33.19 0.37 44.60
C GLU A 74 32.65 0.77 43.23
N VAL A 75 32.86 -0.10 42.24
CA VAL A 75 32.38 0.12 40.88
C VAL A 75 31.38 -0.97 40.48
N TYR A 76 30.24 -0.55 39.99
CA TYR A 76 29.18 -1.42 39.53
C TYR A 76 28.92 -1.21 38.05
N SER A 77 28.62 -2.27 37.31
CA SER A 77 28.10 -2.19 35.96
C SER A 77 26.61 -2.41 35.97
N PHE A 78 25.88 -1.70 35.10
CA PHE A 78 24.47 -1.91 34.87
C PHE A 78 24.16 -1.78 33.38
N THR A 79 23.04 -2.36 32.94
CA THR A 79 22.64 -2.31 31.55
C THR A 79 21.49 -1.30 31.34
N ILE A 80 21.72 -0.37 30.43
CA ILE A 80 20.68 0.53 29.96
C ILE A 80 19.89 -0.22 28.88
N THR A 81 18.61 -0.40 29.11
CA THR A 81 17.67 -1.01 28.15
C THR A 81 16.60 -0.01 27.76
N VAL A 82 16.13 -0.10 26.51
CA VAL A 82 14.94 0.65 26.10
C VAL A 82 13.71 -0.08 26.64
N ASP A 83 12.76 0.66 27.22
CA ASP A 83 11.43 0.10 27.47
C ASP A 83 10.76 -0.20 26.12
N PRO A 84 10.50 -1.46 25.80
CA PRO A 84 9.90 -1.83 24.53
C PRO A 84 8.57 -1.12 24.26
N THR A 85 7.79 -0.81 25.29
CA THR A 85 6.48 -0.18 25.17
C THR A 85 6.57 1.31 24.81
N SER A 86 7.69 1.95 25.13
CA SER A 86 7.94 3.38 24.83
C SER A 86 8.33 3.63 23.37
N VAL A 87 8.74 2.60 22.63
CA VAL A 87 9.18 2.73 21.23
C VAL A 87 7.99 2.67 20.28
N VAL A 88 7.39 3.83 20.03
CA VAL A 88 6.21 3.96 19.19
C VAL A 88 6.63 4.10 17.72
N PRO A 89 6.21 3.18 16.83
CA PRO A 89 6.44 3.32 15.41
C PRO A 89 5.50 4.37 14.79
N THR A 90 5.92 4.95 13.67
CA THR A 90 5.09 5.88 12.87
C THR A 90 4.86 5.26 11.50
N ALA A 91 3.61 5.06 11.12
CA ALA A 91 3.27 4.43 9.84
C ALA A 91 3.60 5.30 8.62
N GLY A 92 3.58 6.63 8.77
CA GLY A 92 3.77 7.55 7.65
C GLY A 92 2.52 7.68 6.77
N THR A 93 2.74 7.97 5.49
CA THR A 93 1.67 8.22 4.50
C THR A 93 1.66 7.15 3.42
N LEU A 94 0.51 6.49 3.23
CA LEU A 94 0.27 5.58 2.11
C LEU A 94 -0.21 6.37 0.89
N SER A 95 0.44 6.19 -0.25
CA SER A 95 -0.02 6.62 -1.56
C SER A 95 -0.26 5.41 -2.47
N VAL A 96 -1.23 5.54 -3.38
CA VAL A 96 -1.59 4.49 -4.34
C VAL A 96 -1.64 5.11 -5.73
N ALA A 97 -0.85 4.59 -6.65
CA ALA A 97 -0.78 5.04 -8.03
C ALA A 97 -1.26 3.94 -8.98
N LEU A 98 -2.02 4.36 -9.99
CA LEU A 98 -2.43 3.50 -11.09
C LEU A 98 -1.23 3.17 -11.98
N VAL A 99 -1.05 1.89 -12.30
CA VAL A 99 -0.11 1.43 -13.32
C VAL A 99 -0.92 0.68 -14.39
N GLN A 100 -0.91 1.21 -15.61
CA GLN A 100 -1.62 0.64 -16.74
C GLN A 100 -0.67 0.04 -17.75
N PRO A 101 -0.98 -1.15 -18.34
CA PRO A 101 -0.25 -1.67 -19.48
C PRO A 101 -0.54 -0.83 -20.73
N ALA A 102 0.35 -0.89 -21.73
CA ALA A 102 0.18 -0.16 -22.98
C ALA A 102 -1.08 -0.55 -23.78
N THR A 103 -1.69 -1.69 -23.46
CA THR A 103 -2.93 -2.17 -24.08
C THR A 103 -4.17 -1.40 -23.63
N ILE A 104 -4.10 -0.67 -22.51
CA ILE A 104 -5.17 0.20 -22.03
C ILE A 104 -4.77 1.65 -22.27
N PRO A 105 -5.61 2.47 -22.93
CA PRO A 105 -5.29 3.87 -23.15
C PRO A 105 -4.99 4.61 -21.84
N ALA A 106 -3.84 5.26 -21.75
CA ALA A 106 -3.44 6.01 -20.55
C ALA A 106 -4.47 7.12 -20.19
N SER A 107 -5.17 7.66 -21.20
CA SER A 107 -6.22 8.66 -21.03
C SER A 107 -7.46 8.16 -20.27
N TRP A 108 -7.61 6.84 -20.11
CA TRP A 108 -8.72 6.32 -19.29
C TRP A 108 -8.58 6.67 -17.82
N GLY A 109 -7.35 6.60 -17.27
CA GLY A 109 -7.05 7.04 -15.90
C GLY A 109 -7.83 6.29 -14.81
N VAL A 110 -8.30 5.06 -15.08
CA VAL A 110 -9.08 4.22 -14.17
C VAL A 110 -8.48 2.82 -14.06
N TYR A 111 -8.73 2.14 -12.94
CA TYR A 111 -8.31 0.75 -12.79
C TYR A 111 -9.27 -0.16 -13.55
N VAL A 112 -8.70 -1.02 -14.41
CA VAL A 112 -9.42 -1.97 -15.26
C VAL A 112 -9.09 -3.39 -14.83
N LYS A 113 -10.12 -4.18 -14.53
CA LYS A 113 -10.00 -5.58 -14.13
C LYS A 113 -9.19 -6.40 -15.15
N GLY A 114 -8.26 -7.19 -14.63
CA GLY A 114 -7.41 -8.08 -15.44
C GLY A 114 -6.26 -7.38 -16.17
N TYR A 115 -6.17 -6.04 -16.10
CA TYR A 115 -5.16 -5.25 -16.81
C TYR A 115 -4.36 -4.33 -15.89
N SER A 116 -5.05 -3.53 -15.08
CA SER A 116 -4.38 -2.53 -14.24
C SER A 116 -3.78 -3.15 -13.00
N THR A 117 -2.66 -2.56 -12.56
CA THR A 117 -2.02 -2.85 -11.28
C THR A 117 -2.00 -1.60 -10.41
N ALA A 118 -1.91 -1.76 -9.10
CA ALA A 118 -1.81 -0.66 -8.15
C ALA A 118 -0.41 -0.64 -7.54
N LYS A 119 0.29 0.50 -7.64
CA LYS A 119 1.56 0.71 -6.95
C LYS A 119 1.31 1.44 -5.64
N LEU A 120 1.51 0.74 -4.53
CA LEU A 120 1.47 1.27 -3.19
C LEU A 120 2.85 1.79 -2.80
N THR A 121 2.92 2.95 -2.18
CA THR A 121 4.15 3.52 -1.63
C THR A 121 3.87 4.07 -0.24
N LEU A 122 4.63 3.60 0.75
CA LEU A 122 4.60 4.09 2.12
C LEU A 122 5.81 5.01 2.33
N SER A 123 5.57 6.27 2.65
CA SER A 123 6.61 7.28 2.87
C SER A 123 6.54 7.86 4.29
N GLY A 124 7.71 8.24 4.83
CA GLY A 124 7.80 8.84 6.16
C GLY A 124 7.46 7.86 7.30
N SER A 125 7.53 6.55 7.06
CA SER A 125 7.41 5.56 8.11
C SER A 125 8.68 5.45 8.93
N SER A 126 8.55 5.09 10.23
CA SER A 126 9.67 4.88 11.15
C SER A 126 9.35 3.75 12.11
N PRO A 127 10.30 2.85 12.39
CA PRO A 127 10.11 1.80 13.40
C PRO A 127 10.18 2.34 14.84
N GLY A 128 10.48 3.63 15.02
CA GLY A 128 10.77 4.25 16.31
C GLY A 128 12.26 4.25 16.64
N SER A 129 12.66 5.20 17.51
CA SER A 129 14.06 5.39 17.90
C SER A 129 14.64 4.14 18.55
N GLY A 130 15.81 3.69 18.10
CA GLY A 130 16.49 2.51 18.63
C GLY A 130 15.86 1.17 18.26
N SER A 131 14.94 1.15 17.28
CA SER A 131 14.28 -0.06 16.76
C SER A 131 14.50 -0.23 15.26
N SER A 132 14.15 -1.40 14.76
CA SER A 132 14.14 -1.74 13.33
C SER A 132 12.75 -2.22 12.93
N TYR A 133 12.49 -2.31 11.63
CA TYR A 133 11.27 -2.95 11.13
C TYR A 133 11.34 -4.46 11.36
N LYS A 134 10.34 -5.01 12.05
CA LYS A 134 10.06 -6.45 12.08
C LYS A 134 9.25 -6.83 10.84
N ASN A 135 8.30 -5.98 10.46
CA ASN A 135 7.44 -6.20 9.30
C ASN A 135 6.86 -4.89 8.78
N VAL A 136 6.86 -4.73 7.46
CA VAL A 136 6.08 -3.75 6.70
C VAL A 136 5.10 -4.54 5.85
N LEU A 137 3.81 -4.41 6.12
CA LEU A 137 2.73 -5.07 5.38
C LEU A 137 2.00 -4.04 4.53
N LEU A 138 2.02 -4.23 3.22
CA LEU A 138 1.24 -3.47 2.24
C LEU A 138 0.21 -4.40 1.60
N SER A 139 -1.05 -3.97 1.50
CA SER A 139 -2.12 -4.78 0.89
C SER A 139 -3.08 -3.92 0.08
N CYS A 140 -3.69 -4.51 -0.95
CA CYS A 140 -4.75 -3.91 -1.75
C CYS A 140 -5.72 -5.02 -2.21
N GLY A 141 -6.98 -4.97 -1.75
CA GLY A 141 -7.90 -6.08 -1.90
C GLY A 141 -7.34 -7.36 -1.26
N SER A 142 -7.37 -8.46 -1.99
CA SER A 142 -6.84 -9.77 -1.55
C SER A 142 -5.30 -9.88 -1.67
N GLN A 143 -4.64 -8.96 -2.39
CA GLN A 143 -3.20 -9.02 -2.63
C GLN A 143 -2.42 -8.29 -1.55
N GLN A 144 -1.30 -8.87 -1.13
CA GLN A 144 -0.46 -8.27 -0.10
C GLN A 144 1.02 -8.64 -0.26
N LYS A 145 1.88 -7.79 0.29
CA LYS A 145 3.31 -8.02 0.42
C LYS A 145 3.77 -7.71 1.83
N SER A 146 4.57 -8.60 2.39
CA SER A 146 5.22 -8.45 3.70
C SER A 146 6.73 -8.41 3.51
N SER A 147 7.41 -7.44 4.13
CA SER A 147 8.84 -7.24 4.04
C SER A 147 9.39 -6.64 5.33
N GLN A 148 10.69 -6.74 5.57
CA GLN A 148 11.36 -6.07 6.70
C GLN A 148 11.93 -4.69 6.35
N SER A 149 11.93 -4.31 5.08
CA SER A 149 12.57 -3.05 4.65
C SER A 149 11.84 -2.35 3.49
N GLU A 150 11.07 -3.09 2.68
CA GLU A 150 10.44 -2.54 1.51
C GLU A 150 9.17 -1.77 1.84
N THR A 151 9.13 -0.52 1.42
CA THR A 151 7.99 0.39 1.60
C THR A 151 7.17 0.56 0.31
N THR A 152 7.43 -0.27 -0.71
CA THR A 152 6.70 -0.28 -1.98
C THR A 152 6.17 -1.67 -2.31
N PHE A 153 4.99 -1.71 -2.90
CA PHE A 153 4.35 -2.91 -3.40
C PHE A 153 3.56 -2.59 -4.66
N THR A 154 3.84 -3.30 -5.74
CA THR A 154 2.99 -3.27 -6.93
C THR A 154 2.22 -4.59 -6.98
N THR A 155 0.89 -4.49 -7.06
CA THR A 155 0.02 -5.67 -7.18
C THR A 155 0.24 -6.37 -8.52
N ASP A 156 -0.13 -7.61 -8.62
CA ASP A 156 -0.47 -8.22 -9.90
C ASP A 156 -1.71 -7.54 -10.50
N ALA A 157 -2.10 -7.95 -11.71
CA ALA A 157 -3.34 -7.45 -12.31
C ALA A 157 -4.53 -7.63 -11.35
N LEU A 158 -5.30 -6.56 -11.15
CA LEU A 158 -6.44 -6.56 -10.23
C LEU A 158 -7.58 -7.37 -10.82
N MET A 159 -7.95 -8.47 -10.18
CA MET A 159 -9.01 -9.37 -10.66
C MET A 159 -10.36 -9.14 -9.98
N GLU A 160 -10.39 -8.39 -8.89
CA GLU A 160 -11.61 -8.00 -8.19
C GLU A 160 -12.17 -6.70 -8.79
N THR A 161 -13.49 -6.55 -8.77
CA THR A 161 -14.19 -5.33 -9.24
C THR A 161 -14.81 -4.59 -8.07
N GLY A 162 -15.10 -3.30 -8.30
CA GLY A 162 -15.66 -2.44 -7.28
C GLY A 162 -14.60 -1.73 -6.45
N MET A 163 -14.95 -1.40 -5.22
CA MET A 163 -14.09 -0.63 -4.33
C MET A 163 -13.14 -1.54 -3.56
N LEU A 164 -11.85 -1.38 -3.78
CA LEU A 164 -10.79 -2.09 -3.04
C LEU A 164 -10.14 -1.15 -2.04
N THR A 165 -9.89 -1.65 -0.83
CA THR A 165 -9.15 -0.93 0.21
C THR A 165 -7.68 -1.31 0.16
N CYS A 166 -6.81 -0.30 0.12
CA CYS A 166 -5.37 -0.44 0.19
C CYS A 166 -4.90 0.01 1.58
N LYS A 167 -4.06 -0.80 2.24
CA LYS A 167 -3.62 -0.62 3.62
C LYS A 167 -2.11 -0.71 3.74
N ALA A 168 -1.57 -0.03 4.75
CA ALA A 168 -0.18 -0.17 5.16
C ALA A 168 -0.10 -0.27 6.68
N LYS A 169 0.62 -1.28 7.17
CA LYS A 169 0.90 -1.49 8.58
C LYS A 169 2.37 -1.78 8.77
N ILE A 170 3.00 -1.13 9.73
CA ILE A 170 4.35 -1.44 10.16
C ILE A 170 4.32 -2.05 11.56
N THR A 171 5.25 -2.95 11.82
CA THR A 171 5.50 -3.52 13.14
C THR A 171 7.00 -3.43 13.39
N ASN A 172 7.40 -2.91 14.54
CA ASN A 172 8.80 -2.80 14.90
C ASN A 172 9.34 -4.07 15.58
N ALA A 173 10.65 -4.11 15.85
CA ALA A 173 11.32 -5.27 16.47
C ALA A 173 10.74 -5.63 17.83
N TYR A 174 10.16 -4.68 18.55
CA TYR A 174 9.53 -4.89 19.85
C TYR A 174 8.08 -5.38 19.76
N GLY A 175 7.49 -5.44 18.56
CA GLY A 175 6.11 -5.88 18.34
C GLY A 175 5.08 -4.75 18.34
N ASN A 176 5.47 -3.51 18.58
CA ASN A 176 4.58 -2.35 18.49
C ASN A 176 4.26 -2.06 17.02
N ALA A 177 3.02 -1.67 16.74
CA ALA A 177 2.54 -1.48 15.38
C ALA A 177 1.86 -0.13 15.19
N ALA A 178 1.95 0.38 13.94
CA ALA A 178 1.21 1.54 13.49
C ALA A 178 0.65 1.28 12.07
N SER A 179 -0.50 1.88 11.78
CA SER A 179 -1.15 1.78 10.46
C SER A 179 -1.30 3.16 9.85
N ALA A 180 -1.02 3.28 8.56
CA ALA A 180 -1.35 4.48 7.80
C ALA A 180 -2.87 4.56 7.56
N THR A 181 -3.35 5.75 7.21
CA THR A 181 -4.74 5.93 6.78
C THR A 181 -4.98 5.12 5.51
N ASP A 182 -6.05 4.33 5.52
CA ASP A 182 -6.46 3.51 4.38
C ASP A 182 -6.72 4.37 3.14
N LYS A 183 -6.44 3.81 1.96
CA LYS A 183 -6.78 4.37 0.66
C LYS A 183 -7.74 3.44 -0.06
N THR A 184 -8.63 4.00 -0.86
CA THR A 184 -9.56 3.22 -1.69
C THR A 184 -9.31 3.49 -3.16
N ILE A 185 -9.45 2.46 -3.98
CA ILE A 185 -9.45 2.54 -5.44
C ILE A 185 -10.71 1.86 -5.95
N THR A 186 -11.19 2.26 -7.13
CA THR A 186 -12.33 1.59 -7.78
C THR A 186 -11.84 0.89 -9.04
N VAL A 187 -12.06 -0.41 -9.12
CA VAL A 187 -11.71 -1.25 -10.28
C VAL A 187 -12.96 -1.53 -11.09
N TYR A 188 -12.93 -1.17 -12.35
CA TYR A 188 -14.04 -1.34 -13.29
C TYR A 188 -13.91 -2.66 -14.04
N ASP A 189 -15.04 -3.32 -14.25
CA ASP A 189 -15.10 -4.54 -15.03
C ASP A 189 -14.80 -4.27 -16.51
N TYR A 190 -14.20 -5.26 -17.17
CA TYR A 190 -13.90 -5.23 -18.59
C TYR A 190 -14.15 -6.60 -19.22
N PHE A 191 -14.80 -6.56 -20.36
CA PHE A 191 -14.94 -7.70 -21.24
C PHE A 191 -14.84 -7.23 -22.71
N SER A 192 -14.39 -8.11 -23.59
CA SER A 192 -14.35 -7.86 -25.03
C SER A 192 -15.77 -7.61 -25.58
N PRO A 193 -15.93 -6.80 -26.63
CA PRO A 193 -17.23 -6.62 -27.26
C PRO A 193 -17.92 -7.95 -27.57
N ILE A 194 -19.19 -8.05 -27.23
CA ILE A 194 -20.01 -9.26 -27.41
C ILE A 194 -21.17 -8.93 -28.30
N PHE A 195 -21.32 -9.72 -29.37
CA PHE A 195 -22.58 -9.67 -30.17
C PHE A 195 -23.70 -10.27 -29.32
N ALA A 196 -24.71 -9.47 -29.01
CA ALA A 196 -25.93 -9.89 -28.35
C ALA A 196 -26.95 -10.44 -29.39
N SER A 197 -27.02 -9.82 -30.54
CA SER A 197 -27.90 -10.28 -31.65
C SER A 197 -27.43 -9.75 -32.99
N LEU A 198 -27.70 -10.53 -34.04
CA LEU A 198 -27.56 -10.11 -35.43
C LEU A 198 -28.77 -10.64 -36.17
N ALA A 199 -29.53 -9.76 -36.80
CA ALA A 199 -30.66 -10.10 -37.67
C ALA A 199 -30.49 -9.36 -38.99
N ALA A 200 -30.83 -10.04 -40.08
CA ALA A 200 -30.82 -9.45 -41.41
C ALA A 200 -31.96 -10.02 -42.25
N TYR A 201 -32.54 -9.17 -43.07
CA TYR A 201 -33.55 -9.56 -44.02
C TYR A 201 -33.48 -8.70 -45.30
N ARG A 202 -33.97 -9.25 -46.40
CA ARG A 202 -34.04 -8.54 -47.67
C ARG A 202 -35.12 -7.46 -47.60
N CYS A 203 -34.84 -6.29 -48.20
CA CYS A 203 -35.76 -5.15 -48.13
C CYS A 203 -35.66 -4.23 -49.36
N THR A 204 -36.58 -3.28 -49.45
CA THR A 204 -36.51 -2.13 -50.34
C THR A 204 -35.55 -1.07 -49.79
N SER A 205 -35.30 -0.01 -50.53
CA SER A 205 -34.41 1.09 -50.14
C SER A 205 -34.83 1.82 -48.84
N ASN A 206 -36.09 1.75 -48.46
CA ASN A 206 -36.61 2.33 -47.22
C ASN A 206 -36.71 1.33 -46.06
N GLY A 207 -36.17 0.11 -46.22
CA GLY A 207 -36.15 -0.91 -45.17
C GLY A 207 -37.40 -1.77 -45.06
N THR A 208 -38.40 -1.58 -45.95
CA THR A 208 -39.61 -2.44 -45.97
C THR A 208 -39.23 -3.84 -46.44
N PRO A 209 -39.61 -4.92 -45.73
CA PRO A 209 -39.36 -6.29 -46.16
C PRO A 209 -39.87 -6.56 -47.58
N SER A 210 -39.03 -7.22 -48.40
CA SER A 210 -39.35 -7.54 -49.78
C SER A 210 -38.45 -8.68 -50.27
N ASP A 211 -39.04 -9.78 -50.73
CA ASP A 211 -38.31 -10.95 -51.23
C ASP A 211 -37.50 -10.65 -52.50
N THR A 212 -37.91 -9.62 -53.26
CA THR A 212 -37.19 -9.17 -54.45
C THR A 212 -36.45 -7.85 -54.30
N GLY A 213 -36.35 -7.36 -53.06
CA GLY A 213 -35.67 -6.10 -52.74
C GLY A 213 -34.17 -6.15 -53.07
N ALA A 214 -33.61 -5.02 -53.48
CA ALA A 214 -32.18 -4.88 -53.82
C ALA A 214 -31.31 -4.50 -52.64
N TYR A 215 -31.82 -4.47 -51.42
CA TYR A 215 -31.16 -4.07 -50.20
C TYR A 215 -31.29 -5.14 -49.11
N ILE A 216 -30.45 -5.01 -48.07
CA ILE A 216 -30.51 -5.82 -46.86
C ILE A 216 -30.67 -4.87 -45.68
N SER A 217 -31.70 -5.10 -44.86
CA SER A 217 -31.78 -4.47 -43.53
C SER A 217 -31.00 -5.30 -42.53
N VAL A 218 -30.07 -4.69 -41.82
CA VAL A 218 -29.21 -5.32 -40.79
C VAL A 218 -29.49 -4.65 -39.46
N THR A 219 -29.79 -5.46 -38.43
CA THR A 219 -29.88 -5.03 -37.06
C THR A 219 -28.85 -5.82 -36.27
N ALA A 220 -27.82 -5.14 -35.77
CA ALA A 220 -26.76 -5.73 -34.91
C ALA A 220 -26.79 -5.07 -33.53
N SER A 221 -26.77 -5.88 -32.49
CA SER A 221 -26.64 -5.40 -31.11
C SER A 221 -25.32 -5.91 -30.52
N VAL A 222 -24.49 -4.98 -30.10
CA VAL A 222 -23.19 -5.22 -29.50
C VAL A 222 -23.15 -4.61 -28.10
N THR A 223 -22.78 -5.42 -27.13
CA THR A 223 -22.54 -4.96 -25.76
C THR A 223 -21.04 -4.78 -25.53
N ILE A 224 -20.66 -3.66 -24.91
CA ILE A 224 -19.28 -3.35 -24.51
C ILE A 224 -19.22 -3.04 -23.02
N ALA A 225 -18.07 -3.31 -22.38
CA ALA A 225 -17.81 -2.85 -21.04
C ALA A 225 -17.60 -1.33 -21.05
N SER A 226 -18.41 -0.59 -20.32
CA SER A 226 -18.35 0.90 -20.30
C SER A 226 -17.07 1.45 -19.66
N VAL A 227 -16.50 0.75 -18.67
CA VAL A 227 -15.31 1.18 -17.94
C VAL A 227 -15.42 2.63 -17.45
N ASN A 228 -16.49 2.91 -16.70
CA ASN A 228 -16.82 4.27 -16.25
C ASN A 228 -16.98 5.30 -17.40
N GLY A 229 -17.57 4.89 -18.51
CA GLY A 229 -17.75 5.76 -19.67
C GLY A 229 -16.48 6.06 -20.48
N LYS A 230 -15.38 5.39 -20.18
CA LYS A 230 -14.10 5.57 -20.89
C LYS A 230 -13.99 4.72 -22.15
N ASN A 231 -14.71 3.60 -22.21
CA ASN A 231 -14.78 2.73 -23.39
C ASN A 231 -16.03 3.01 -24.20
N SER A 232 -15.89 3.05 -25.49
CA SER A 232 -17.00 3.26 -26.43
C SER A 232 -16.87 2.38 -27.66
N LEU A 233 -17.99 2.02 -28.27
CA LEU A 233 -17.99 1.35 -29.56
C LEU A 233 -17.59 2.38 -30.64
N VAL A 234 -16.39 2.20 -31.22
CA VAL A 234 -15.83 3.14 -32.18
C VAL A 234 -16.41 2.86 -33.59
N THR A 235 -16.55 1.58 -33.94
CA THR A 235 -16.96 1.17 -35.27
C THR A 235 -17.80 -0.10 -35.20
N LEU A 236 -18.96 -0.11 -35.85
CA LEU A 236 -19.74 -1.30 -36.14
C LEU A 236 -20.05 -1.27 -37.61
N GLN A 237 -19.73 -2.33 -38.32
CA GLN A 237 -19.89 -2.43 -39.76
C GLN A 237 -20.49 -3.77 -40.14
N ALA A 238 -21.19 -3.81 -41.27
CA ALA A 238 -21.65 -5.03 -41.87
C ALA A 238 -21.15 -5.16 -43.32
N GLN A 239 -20.97 -6.40 -43.74
CA GLN A 239 -20.69 -6.78 -45.10
C GLN A 239 -21.65 -7.88 -45.52
N TYR A 240 -21.95 -7.95 -46.81
CA TYR A 240 -22.77 -9.03 -47.40
C TYR A 240 -22.01 -9.71 -48.52
N ALA A 241 -22.35 -10.96 -48.78
CA ALA A 241 -21.87 -11.75 -49.91
C ALA A 241 -23.00 -12.65 -50.45
N PRO A 242 -22.97 -13.06 -51.72
CA PRO A 242 -23.83 -14.16 -52.18
C PRO A 242 -23.61 -15.42 -51.32
N ALA A 243 -24.69 -16.16 -51.06
CA ALA A 243 -24.61 -17.37 -50.23
C ALA A 243 -23.57 -18.35 -50.84
N GLY A 244 -22.64 -18.82 -49.99
CA GLY A 244 -21.54 -19.69 -50.40
C GLY A 244 -20.36 -19.02 -51.07
N SER A 245 -20.35 -17.67 -51.18
CA SER A 245 -19.23 -16.89 -51.70
C SER A 245 -18.37 -16.32 -50.58
N ASP A 246 -17.07 -16.29 -50.77
CA ASP A 246 -16.11 -15.60 -49.90
C ASP A 246 -15.80 -14.17 -50.36
N THR A 247 -16.46 -13.71 -51.43
CA THR A 247 -16.30 -12.34 -51.93
C THR A 247 -17.27 -11.40 -51.25
N TRP A 248 -16.76 -10.66 -50.25
CA TRP A 248 -17.56 -9.76 -49.44
C TRP A 248 -17.64 -8.35 -50.06
N SER A 249 -18.79 -7.71 -49.87
CA SER A 249 -18.98 -6.30 -50.22
C SER A 249 -18.01 -5.38 -49.45
N THR A 250 -17.92 -4.13 -49.87
CA THR A 250 -17.33 -3.08 -49.02
C THR A 250 -18.09 -3.01 -47.70
N ALA A 251 -17.36 -2.85 -46.59
CA ALA A 251 -17.96 -2.70 -45.28
C ALA A 251 -18.78 -1.40 -45.19
N GLN A 252 -19.97 -1.47 -44.65
CA GLN A 252 -20.88 -0.34 -44.46
C GLN A 252 -21.17 -0.15 -42.99
N ALA A 253 -21.16 1.11 -42.53
CA ALA A 253 -21.41 1.43 -41.11
C ALA A 253 -22.85 1.05 -40.75
N VAL A 254 -23.02 0.44 -39.58
CA VAL A 254 -24.35 0.12 -39.01
C VAL A 254 -24.48 0.73 -37.61
N THR A 255 -25.68 1.10 -37.24
CA THR A 255 -26.00 1.69 -35.95
C THR A 255 -26.28 0.58 -34.93
N ASN A 256 -25.59 0.57 -33.81
CA ASN A 256 -25.80 -0.42 -32.76
C ASN A 256 -27.24 -0.39 -32.23
N GLY A 257 -27.90 -1.56 -32.27
CA GLY A 257 -29.30 -1.74 -31.81
C GLY A 257 -30.38 -1.20 -32.73
N SER A 258 -30.01 -0.65 -33.88
CA SER A 258 -30.98 -0.08 -34.85
C SER A 258 -30.85 -0.73 -36.21
N ALA A 259 -31.95 -0.83 -36.93
CA ALA A 259 -31.94 -1.31 -38.31
C ALA A 259 -31.22 -0.32 -39.23
N THR A 260 -30.29 -0.83 -40.02
CA THR A 260 -29.55 -0.07 -41.04
C THR A 260 -29.68 -0.77 -42.38
N VAL A 261 -30.05 -0.02 -43.42
CA VAL A 261 -30.20 -0.56 -44.79
C VAL A 261 -28.86 -0.45 -45.50
N ILE A 262 -28.37 -1.59 -46.02
CA ILE A 262 -27.13 -1.70 -46.77
C ILE A 262 -27.37 -2.35 -48.12
N GLY A 263 -26.42 -2.27 -49.04
CA GLY A 263 -26.52 -2.85 -50.38
C GLY A 263 -26.97 -1.84 -51.42
N GLY A 264 -27.93 -2.21 -52.26
CA GLY A 264 -28.46 -1.37 -53.36
C GLY A 264 -28.37 -2.01 -54.75
N SER A 265 -27.71 -3.17 -54.84
CA SER A 265 -27.58 -3.89 -56.12
C SER A 265 -27.52 -5.42 -55.93
N ILE A 266 -28.19 -5.93 -54.89
CA ILE A 266 -28.27 -7.38 -54.69
C ILE A 266 -29.27 -8.00 -55.63
N SER A 267 -28.96 -9.20 -56.18
CA SER A 267 -29.87 -9.93 -57.06
C SER A 267 -31.08 -10.44 -56.31
N GLY A 268 -32.28 -10.22 -56.83
CA GLY A 268 -33.54 -10.66 -56.27
C GLY A 268 -33.70 -12.19 -56.21
N THR A 269 -32.91 -12.94 -56.95
CA THR A 269 -33.02 -14.40 -57.07
C THR A 269 -31.97 -15.19 -56.28
N SER A 270 -31.01 -14.53 -55.65
CA SER A 270 -29.92 -15.17 -54.93
C SER A 270 -30.07 -15.02 -53.42
N GLY A 271 -29.67 -16.05 -52.65
CA GLY A 271 -29.46 -15.92 -51.22
C GLY A 271 -28.22 -15.10 -50.90
N TYR A 272 -28.21 -14.44 -49.76
CA TYR A 272 -27.07 -13.66 -49.27
C TYR A 272 -26.75 -14.03 -47.81
N GLN A 273 -25.50 -13.92 -47.45
CA GLN A 273 -24.99 -14.01 -46.08
C GLN A 273 -24.48 -12.63 -45.63
N VAL A 274 -24.55 -12.36 -44.35
CA VAL A 274 -24.16 -11.10 -43.72
C VAL A 274 -23.18 -11.40 -42.57
N ARG A 275 -22.15 -10.58 -42.44
CA ARG A 275 -21.24 -10.62 -41.27
C ARG A 275 -21.02 -9.24 -40.72
#